data_53ad288bafcb90db0c0d16e8ab362024
#
_entry.id   53ad288bafcb90db0c0d16e8ab362024
#
_cell.length_a   1.000
_cell.length_b   1.000
_cell.length_c   1.000
_cell.angle_alpha   90.00
_cell.angle_beta   90.00
_cell.angle_gamma   90.00
#
_symmetry.space_group_name_H-M   'P 1'
#
loop_
_entity.id
_entity.type
_entity.pdbx_description
1 polymer ?
#
loop_
_entity_poly.entity_id
_entity_poly.type
_entity_poly.pdbx_seq_one_letter_code
_entity_poly.pdbx_strand_id
1 'polypeptide(L)'
;MALLPLFRSREREAELEHRVYALQTALAQCKGVARSWWSMRVRFTVAVALVAMAAGFALGVYRHPIKQAFVNSAVAVGFASPADAAAEAETAFQKTDYAKALKLARPLAEDGDPRAEAVLGSAYYRGRGVPQNDSEAAKWFRLAADKGTAAARFTLGVMYGEGRGVPQDYAEAARWYRRAAEQGDPQAQDNLGLAYARGEGVTQNAVEAHMWFNLAAARFPASDTRNRTAAVKNRDTVAGEMSSEQLAEAQKRAREWKPQS
;
A
#
# COMPACT_ATOMS: atom_id res chain seq x y z
N MET A 1 31.64 13.00 -42.40
CA MET A 1 30.41 12.62 -41.66
C MET A 1 30.62 12.72 -40.14
N ALA A 2 30.96 13.88 -39.56
CA ALA A 2 31.34 14.01 -38.13
C ALA A 2 30.89 15.35 -37.49
N LEU A 3 29.82 15.99 -37.97
CA LEU A 3 29.34 17.28 -37.40
C LEU A 3 27.99 17.18 -36.67
N LEU A 4 27.29 16.06 -36.72
CA LEU A 4 25.96 15.87 -36.10
C LEU A 4 25.94 15.82 -34.53
N PRO A 5 26.97 15.35 -33.82
CA PRO A 5 26.91 15.37 -32.35
C PRO A 5 27.14 16.75 -31.72
N LEU A 6 27.83 17.66 -32.39
CA LEU A 6 28.12 19.02 -31.91
C LEU A 6 26.89 19.95 -31.98
N PHE A 7 26.00 19.76 -32.95
CA PHE A 7 24.77 20.53 -33.06
C PHE A 7 23.76 20.18 -31.95
N ARG A 8 23.61 18.89 -31.60
CA ARG A 8 22.76 18.47 -30.50
C ARG A 8 23.23 18.94 -29.11
N SER A 9 24.52 19.19 -28.92
CA SER A 9 25.03 19.74 -27.66
C SER A 9 24.69 21.21 -27.50
N ARG A 10 24.79 22.02 -28.58
CA ARG A 10 24.45 23.46 -28.55
C ARG A 10 22.96 23.74 -28.37
N GLU A 11 22.09 22.95 -28.98
CA GLU A 11 20.64 23.09 -28.78
C GLU A 11 20.26 22.75 -27.33
N ARG A 12 20.90 21.72 -26.73
CA ARG A 12 20.69 21.39 -25.31
C ARG A 12 21.23 22.46 -24.38
N GLU A 13 22.35 23.07 -24.69
CA GLU A 13 22.91 24.17 -23.89
C GLU A 13 22.00 25.41 -23.96
N ALA A 14 21.50 25.79 -25.13
CA ALA A 14 20.58 26.91 -25.28
C ALA A 14 19.23 26.65 -24.56
N GLU A 15 18.71 25.42 -24.61
CA GLU A 15 17.52 25.03 -23.87
C GLU A 15 17.74 25.08 -22.34
N LEU A 16 18.92 24.69 -21.88
CA LEU A 16 19.31 24.76 -20.45
C LEU A 16 19.45 26.23 -20.00
N GLU A 17 20.07 27.08 -20.79
CA GLU A 17 20.19 28.51 -20.48
C GLU A 17 18.82 29.19 -20.39
N HIS A 18 17.90 28.88 -21.32
CA HIS A 18 16.54 29.41 -21.30
C HIS A 18 15.76 28.94 -20.05
N ARG A 19 15.93 27.70 -19.66
CA ARG A 19 15.32 27.15 -18.43
C ARG A 19 15.91 27.73 -17.15
N VAL A 20 17.22 27.97 -17.12
CA VAL A 20 17.89 28.64 -16.00
C VAL A 20 17.41 30.09 -15.87
N TYR A 21 17.29 30.81 -16.97
CA TYR A 21 16.75 32.16 -16.96
C TYR A 21 15.28 32.23 -16.50
N ALA A 22 14.44 31.31 -16.93
CA ALA A 22 13.04 31.20 -16.48
C ALA A 22 12.95 30.92 -14.97
N LEU A 23 13.82 30.05 -14.45
CA LEU A 23 13.89 29.75 -13.02
C LEU A 23 14.40 30.95 -12.20
N GLN A 24 15.40 31.68 -12.70
CA GLN A 24 15.89 32.91 -12.06
C GLN A 24 14.81 33.99 -12.00
N THR A 25 13.99 34.11 -13.05
CA THR A 25 12.89 35.06 -13.11
C THR A 25 11.77 34.70 -12.15
N ALA A 26 11.41 33.41 -12.07
CA ALA A 26 10.45 32.89 -11.09
C ALA A 26 10.93 33.12 -9.65
N LEU A 27 12.23 32.93 -9.40
CA LEU A 27 12.86 33.17 -8.10
C LEU A 27 12.85 34.63 -7.70
N ALA A 28 13.04 35.55 -8.66
CA ALA A 28 12.96 36.98 -8.46
C ALA A 28 11.53 37.43 -8.12
N GLN A 29 10.52 36.85 -8.77
CA GLN A 29 9.11 37.08 -8.47
C GLN A 29 8.72 36.56 -7.07
N CYS A 30 9.20 35.37 -6.67
CA CYS A 30 8.99 34.83 -5.33
C CYS A 30 9.66 35.69 -4.24
N LYS A 31 10.80 36.34 -4.51
CA LYS A 31 11.46 37.26 -3.58
C LYS A 31 10.62 38.52 -3.28
N GLY A 32 9.79 38.95 -4.23
CA GLY A 32 8.89 40.10 -4.07
C GLY A 32 7.73 39.83 -3.12
N VAL A 33 7.22 38.59 -3.09
CA VAL A 33 6.06 38.17 -2.29
C VAL A 33 6.45 37.76 -0.86
N ALA A 34 7.71 37.33 -0.63
CA ALA A 34 8.16 36.73 0.63
C ALA A 34 8.65 37.72 1.69
N ARG A 35 8.42 39.01 1.53
CA ARG A 35 8.98 40.02 2.47
C ARG A 35 8.33 40.09 3.84
N SER A 36 7.20 39.46 4.11
CA SER A 36 6.48 39.71 5.35
C SER A 36 6.28 38.58 6.35
N TRP A 37 6.48 37.27 6.00
CA TRP A 37 5.97 36.23 6.90
C TRP A 37 6.80 34.92 7.03
N TRP A 38 8.05 34.82 6.57
CA TRP A 38 8.79 33.56 6.66
C TRP A 38 10.03 33.60 7.55
N SER A 39 10.10 32.65 8.49
CA SER A 39 11.25 32.50 9.40
C SER A 39 12.53 32.10 8.63
N MET A 40 13.70 32.46 9.19
CA MET A 40 15.01 32.23 8.58
C MET A 40 15.30 30.74 8.24
N ARG A 41 14.69 29.79 8.97
CA ARG A 41 14.81 28.35 8.72
C ARG A 41 14.17 27.93 7.39
N VAL A 42 12.97 28.43 7.06
CA VAL A 42 12.26 28.12 5.82
C VAL A 42 13.01 28.68 4.60
N ARG A 43 13.61 29.87 4.74
CA ARG A 43 14.44 30.47 3.67
C ARG A 43 15.69 29.64 3.36
N PHE A 44 16.33 29.09 4.39
CA PHE A 44 17.52 28.24 4.21
C PHE A 44 17.17 26.91 3.55
N THR A 45 16.06 26.28 3.96
CA THR A 45 15.64 24.98 3.39
C THR A 45 15.21 25.09 1.92
N VAL A 46 14.48 26.16 1.56
CA VAL A 46 14.08 26.41 0.17
C VAL A 46 15.30 26.74 -0.71
N ALA A 47 16.26 27.53 -0.20
CA ALA A 47 17.47 27.85 -0.93
C ALA A 47 18.35 26.63 -1.20
N VAL A 48 18.51 25.74 -0.21
CA VAL A 48 19.25 24.48 -0.35
C VAL A 48 18.56 23.53 -1.33
N ALA A 49 17.25 23.43 -1.30
CA ALA A 49 16.48 22.59 -2.25
C ALA A 49 16.61 23.12 -3.69
N LEU A 50 16.60 24.44 -3.90
CA LEU A 50 16.76 25.04 -5.22
C LEU A 50 18.19 24.89 -5.79
N VAL A 51 19.21 24.98 -4.93
CA VAL A 51 20.62 24.74 -5.33
C VAL A 51 20.85 23.27 -5.66
N ALA A 52 20.26 22.35 -4.90
CA ALA A 52 20.32 20.90 -5.19
C ALA A 52 19.61 20.55 -6.50
N MET A 53 18.47 21.19 -6.81
CA MET A 53 17.79 21.04 -8.10
C MET A 53 18.63 21.53 -9.26
N ALA A 54 19.27 22.70 -9.14
CA ALA A 54 20.10 23.25 -10.21
C ALA A 54 21.34 22.39 -10.47
N ALA A 55 22.01 21.87 -9.42
CA ALA A 55 23.17 21.00 -9.54
C ALA A 55 22.78 19.60 -10.09
N GLY A 56 21.66 19.03 -9.71
CA GLY A 56 21.18 17.74 -10.21
C GLY A 56 20.75 17.77 -11.68
N PHE A 57 20.24 18.90 -12.16
CA PHE A 57 19.86 19.10 -13.57
C PHE A 57 21.08 19.18 -14.50
N ALA A 58 22.18 19.76 -14.03
CA ALA A 58 23.41 19.91 -14.82
C ALA A 58 24.13 18.57 -15.09
N LEU A 59 23.95 17.57 -14.25
CA LEU A 59 24.72 16.31 -14.28
C LEU A 59 23.96 15.11 -14.87
N GLY A 60 22.68 15.23 -15.20
CA GLY A 60 21.88 14.17 -15.86
C GLY A 60 21.74 12.86 -15.06
N VAL A 61 22.20 12.83 -13.80
CA VAL A 61 22.40 11.60 -13.01
C VAL A 61 21.21 11.29 -12.08
N TYR A 62 20.24 12.19 -11.92
CA TYR A 62 19.24 12.10 -10.84
C TYR A 62 17.80 12.06 -11.32
N ARG A 63 17.28 10.87 -11.68
CA ARG A 63 15.82 10.67 -11.75
C ARG A 63 15.18 10.32 -10.39
N HIS A 64 15.92 9.70 -9.45
CA HIS A 64 15.40 9.25 -8.16
C HIS A 64 15.51 10.26 -6.99
N PRO A 65 16.61 10.97 -6.74
CA PRO A 65 16.70 11.81 -5.54
C PRO A 65 15.94 13.12 -5.58
N ILE A 66 15.52 13.61 -6.77
CA ILE A 66 14.71 14.82 -6.86
C ILE A 66 13.28 14.55 -6.39
N LYS A 67 12.72 13.37 -6.67
CA LYS A 67 11.43 12.94 -6.12
C LYS A 67 11.50 12.85 -4.59
N GLN A 68 12.56 12.24 -4.05
CA GLN A 68 12.78 12.10 -2.61
C GLN A 68 12.94 13.45 -1.91
N ALA A 69 13.67 14.41 -2.51
CA ALA A 69 13.81 15.75 -1.97
C ALA A 69 12.50 16.56 -2.00
N PHE A 70 11.64 16.30 -2.98
CA PHE A 70 10.32 16.94 -3.08
C PHE A 70 9.33 16.36 -2.08
N VAL A 71 9.33 15.03 -1.89
CA VAL A 71 8.55 14.34 -0.84
C VAL A 71 9.02 14.79 0.54
N ASN A 72 10.33 14.82 0.77
CA ASN A 72 10.90 15.29 2.04
C ASN A 72 10.64 16.80 2.29
N SER A 73 10.53 17.64 1.27
CA SER A 73 10.21 19.06 1.43
C SER A 73 8.72 19.32 1.55
N ALA A 74 7.86 18.52 0.92
CA ALA A 74 6.41 18.55 1.13
C ALA A 74 6.04 18.08 2.54
N VAL A 75 6.77 17.08 3.06
CA VAL A 75 6.71 16.62 4.45
C VAL A 75 7.20 17.70 5.42
N ALA A 76 8.24 18.48 5.08
CA ALA A 76 8.78 19.55 5.92
C ALA A 76 7.83 20.77 6.10
N VAL A 77 6.76 20.86 5.32
CA VAL A 77 5.80 21.99 5.38
C VAL A 77 4.62 21.73 6.32
N GLY A 78 4.48 20.52 6.91
CA GLY A 78 3.39 20.25 7.83
C GLY A 78 3.30 18.85 8.43
N PHE A 79 4.14 17.91 8.01
CA PHE A 79 4.13 16.54 8.51
C PHE A 79 5.48 16.17 9.12
N ALA A 80 5.48 15.46 10.25
CA ALA A 80 6.70 15.08 10.95
C ALA A 80 7.53 14.03 10.22
N SER A 81 6.87 13.14 9.40
CA SER A 81 7.53 12.11 8.60
C SER A 81 6.66 11.59 7.44
N PRO A 82 7.24 10.92 6.42
CA PRO A 82 6.46 10.20 5.38
C PRO A 82 5.49 9.17 5.99
N ALA A 83 5.88 8.50 7.08
CA ALA A 83 5.04 7.54 7.77
C ALA A 83 3.80 8.20 8.41
N ASP A 84 3.93 9.43 8.93
CA ASP A 84 2.80 10.20 9.48
C ASP A 84 1.85 10.63 8.35
N ALA A 85 2.40 11.03 7.21
CA ALA A 85 1.60 11.38 6.03
C ALA A 85 0.85 10.18 5.46
N ALA A 86 1.45 8.98 5.45
CA ALA A 86 0.78 7.75 5.04
C ALA A 86 -0.34 7.35 6.02
N ALA A 87 -0.11 7.48 7.33
CA ALA A 87 -1.12 7.25 8.35
C ALA A 87 -2.28 8.25 8.26
N GLU A 88 -1.98 9.53 7.93
CA GLU A 88 -3.00 10.54 7.70
C GLU A 88 -3.80 10.27 6.42
N ALA A 89 -3.17 9.78 5.34
CA ALA A 89 -3.86 9.37 4.14
C ALA A 89 -4.86 8.24 4.41
N GLU A 90 -4.45 7.24 5.19
CA GLU A 90 -5.31 6.15 5.63
C GLU A 90 -6.49 6.66 6.48
N THR A 91 -6.20 7.52 7.46
CA THR A 91 -7.22 8.14 8.32
C THR A 91 -8.22 8.99 7.51
N ALA A 92 -7.73 9.78 6.56
CA ALA A 92 -8.58 10.58 5.67
C ALA A 92 -9.47 9.67 4.80
N PHE A 93 -8.94 8.55 4.31
CA PHE A 93 -9.71 7.57 3.54
C PHE A 93 -10.83 6.94 4.38
N GLN A 94 -10.54 6.56 5.62
CA GLN A 94 -11.54 6.03 6.56
C GLN A 94 -12.62 7.06 6.90
N LYS A 95 -12.25 8.35 7.01
CA LYS A 95 -13.18 9.46 7.25
C LYS A 95 -13.90 9.96 5.99
N THR A 96 -13.80 9.22 4.88
CA THR A 96 -14.40 9.54 3.58
C THR A 96 -13.91 10.82 2.90
N ASP A 97 -12.82 11.43 3.40
CA ASP A 97 -12.12 12.54 2.73
C ASP A 97 -11.17 11.97 1.66
N TYR A 98 -11.77 11.46 0.58
CA TYR A 98 -11.02 10.80 -0.48
C TYR A 98 -10.09 11.74 -1.25
N ALA A 99 -10.45 13.02 -1.37
CA ALA A 99 -9.62 14.00 -2.04
C ALA A 99 -8.30 14.20 -1.29
N LYS A 100 -8.37 14.39 0.03
CA LYS A 100 -7.20 14.50 0.90
C LYS A 100 -6.40 13.20 0.92
N ALA A 101 -7.08 12.06 1.09
CA ALA A 101 -6.44 10.75 1.12
C ALA A 101 -5.60 10.48 -0.13
N LEU A 102 -6.18 10.70 -1.32
CA LEU A 102 -5.48 10.48 -2.60
C LEU A 102 -4.36 11.49 -2.85
N LYS A 103 -4.55 12.75 -2.45
CA LYS A 103 -3.51 13.78 -2.55
C LYS A 103 -2.26 13.40 -1.75
N LEU A 104 -2.45 12.83 -0.56
CA LEU A 104 -1.35 12.37 0.29
C LEU A 104 -0.78 11.02 -0.17
N ALA A 105 -1.66 10.05 -0.48
CA ALA A 105 -1.23 8.69 -0.80
C ALA A 105 -0.48 8.58 -2.13
N ARG A 106 -0.88 9.32 -3.18
CA ARG A 106 -0.33 9.12 -4.51
C ARG A 106 1.19 9.29 -4.60
N PRO A 107 1.80 10.40 -4.13
CA PRO A 107 3.26 10.54 -4.15
C PRO A 107 3.97 9.50 -3.28
N LEU A 108 3.41 9.15 -2.12
CA LEU A 108 3.99 8.17 -1.22
C LEU A 108 3.95 6.75 -1.79
N ALA A 109 2.86 6.38 -2.47
CA ALA A 109 2.73 5.09 -3.13
C ALA A 109 3.68 4.96 -4.33
N GLU A 110 3.87 6.05 -5.09
CA GLU A 110 4.87 6.10 -6.18
C GLU A 110 6.30 5.95 -5.64
N ASP A 111 6.56 6.38 -4.40
CA ASP A 111 7.83 6.18 -3.69
C ASP A 111 7.90 4.83 -2.98
N GLY A 112 6.82 4.05 -3.04
CA GLY A 112 6.78 2.69 -2.54
C GLY A 112 6.38 2.55 -1.08
N ASP A 113 5.67 3.50 -0.48
CA ASP A 113 5.10 3.31 0.86
C ASP A 113 3.93 2.31 0.82
N PRO A 114 4.00 1.19 1.57
CA PRO A 114 3.00 0.13 1.48
C PRO A 114 1.61 0.51 2.01
N ARG A 115 1.51 1.48 2.92
CA ARG A 115 0.22 1.98 3.43
C ARG A 115 -0.44 2.83 2.36
N ALA A 116 0.31 3.72 1.74
CA ALA A 116 -0.17 4.56 0.65
C ALA A 116 -0.58 3.72 -0.58
N GLU A 117 0.17 2.68 -0.92
CA GLU A 117 -0.20 1.71 -1.96
C GLU A 117 -1.54 1.01 -1.62
N ALA A 118 -1.74 0.59 -0.36
CA ALA A 118 -3.00 -0.01 0.07
C ALA A 118 -4.18 0.98 0.02
N VAL A 119 -3.96 2.26 0.32
CA VAL A 119 -4.97 3.32 0.17
C VAL A 119 -5.36 3.49 -1.30
N LEU A 120 -4.40 3.55 -2.24
CA LEU A 120 -4.69 3.63 -3.67
C LEU A 120 -5.41 2.38 -4.17
N GLY A 121 -4.96 1.18 -3.76
CA GLY A 121 -5.64 -0.08 -4.05
C GLY A 121 -7.10 -0.04 -3.61
N SER A 122 -7.37 0.41 -2.38
CA SER A 122 -8.72 0.55 -1.83
C SER A 122 -9.56 1.58 -2.58
N ALA A 123 -8.95 2.69 -3.02
CA ALA A 123 -9.62 3.74 -3.78
C ALA A 123 -10.10 3.22 -5.14
N TYR A 124 -9.24 2.55 -5.90
CA TYR A 124 -9.60 1.95 -7.18
C TYR A 124 -10.57 0.77 -7.04
N TYR A 125 -10.42 -0.06 -6.00
CA TYR A 125 -11.30 -1.22 -5.74
C TYR A 125 -12.74 -0.80 -5.44
N ARG A 126 -12.92 0.32 -4.74
CA ARG A 126 -14.23 0.82 -4.31
C ARG A 126 -14.76 1.98 -5.15
N GLY A 127 -13.99 2.51 -6.10
CA GLY A 127 -14.35 3.71 -6.86
C GLY A 127 -14.45 4.97 -5.97
N ARG A 128 -13.56 5.10 -4.97
CA ARG A 128 -13.61 6.17 -3.98
C ARG A 128 -12.61 7.28 -4.31
N GLY A 129 -13.11 8.42 -4.79
CA GLY A 129 -12.30 9.54 -5.25
C GLY A 129 -11.63 9.33 -6.62
N VAL A 130 -11.74 8.14 -7.20
CA VAL A 130 -11.33 7.77 -8.56
C VAL A 130 -12.38 6.83 -9.16
N PRO A 131 -12.50 6.74 -10.50
CA PRO A 131 -13.31 5.71 -11.15
C PRO A 131 -12.85 4.31 -10.71
N GLN A 132 -13.81 3.41 -10.46
CA GLN A 132 -13.50 2.03 -10.09
C GLN A 132 -12.69 1.35 -11.20
N ASN A 133 -11.60 0.68 -10.80
CA ASN A 133 -10.76 -0.09 -11.71
C ASN A 133 -10.11 -1.25 -10.94
N ASP A 134 -10.70 -2.44 -11.06
CA ASP A 134 -10.24 -3.61 -10.33
C ASP A 134 -8.82 -4.04 -10.76
N SER A 135 -8.43 -3.84 -12.04
CA SER A 135 -7.06 -4.16 -12.50
C SER A 135 -6.01 -3.23 -11.89
N GLU A 136 -6.30 -1.93 -11.79
CA GLU A 136 -5.42 -0.99 -11.09
C GLU A 136 -5.38 -1.28 -9.59
N ALA A 137 -6.52 -1.62 -8.98
CA ALA A 137 -6.58 -2.03 -7.58
C ALA A 137 -5.68 -3.24 -7.30
N ALA A 138 -5.74 -4.27 -8.15
CA ALA A 138 -4.91 -5.47 -8.02
C ALA A 138 -3.42 -5.16 -8.08
N LYS A 139 -3.00 -4.23 -8.97
CA LYS A 139 -1.59 -3.81 -9.06
C LYS A 139 -1.12 -3.15 -7.76
N TRP A 140 -1.88 -2.19 -7.24
CA TRP A 140 -1.54 -1.48 -6.01
C TRP A 140 -1.57 -2.40 -4.78
N PHE A 141 -2.59 -3.26 -4.67
CA PHE A 141 -2.63 -4.24 -3.58
C PHE A 141 -1.48 -5.25 -3.66
N ARG A 142 -1.04 -5.66 -4.86
CA ARG A 142 0.11 -6.54 -5.01
C ARG A 142 1.38 -5.89 -4.48
N LEU A 143 1.66 -4.62 -4.83
CA LEU A 143 2.81 -3.89 -4.31
C LEU A 143 2.81 -3.82 -2.78
N ALA A 144 1.67 -3.45 -2.18
CA ALA A 144 1.51 -3.40 -0.72
C ALA A 144 1.61 -4.79 -0.06
N ALA A 145 1.06 -5.84 -0.69
CA ALA A 145 1.06 -7.21 -0.19
C ALA A 145 2.47 -7.82 -0.19
N ASP A 146 3.26 -7.57 -1.23
CA ASP A 146 4.66 -8.02 -1.33
C ASP A 146 5.54 -7.40 -0.24
N LYS A 147 5.20 -6.18 0.20
CA LYS A 147 5.85 -5.47 1.32
C LYS A 147 5.31 -5.84 2.70
N GLY A 148 4.39 -6.79 2.78
CA GLY A 148 3.95 -7.36 4.04
C GLY A 148 2.65 -6.82 4.63
N THR A 149 1.91 -5.95 3.95
CA THR A 149 0.63 -5.41 4.45
C THR A 149 -0.43 -6.50 4.50
N ALA A 150 -0.86 -6.93 5.70
CA ALA A 150 -1.82 -8.03 5.89
C ALA A 150 -3.17 -7.76 5.20
N ALA A 151 -3.72 -6.55 5.35
CA ALA A 151 -4.98 -6.16 4.71
C ALA A 151 -4.89 -6.20 3.16
N ALA A 152 -3.74 -5.81 2.58
CA ALA A 152 -3.54 -5.90 1.14
C ALA A 152 -3.42 -7.35 0.67
N ARG A 153 -2.72 -8.21 1.42
CA ARG A 153 -2.63 -9.67 1.18
C ARG A 153 -4.02 -10.30 1.20
N PHE A 154 -4.81 -10.00 2.23
CA PHE A 154 -6.18 -10.49 2.32
C PHE A 154 -7.03 -10.04 1.11
N THR A 155 -7.04 -8.73 0.80
CA THR A 155 -7.84 -8.20 -0.32
C THR A 155 -7.41 -8.78 -1.67
N LEU A 156 -6.10 -8.94 -1.89
CA LEU A 156 -5.57 -9.57 -3.10
C LEU A 156 -6.02 -11.05 -3.20
N GLY A 157 -6.05 -11.77 -2.08
CA GLY A 157 -6.62 -13.12 -2.01
C GLY A 157 -8.09 -13.15 -2.41
N VAL A 158 -8.92 -12.20 -1.94
CA VAL A 158 -10.32 -12.06 -2.35
C VAL A 158 -10.41 -11.78 -3.85
N MET A 159 -9.59 -10.88 -4.38
CA MET A 159 -9.58 -10.55 -5.82
C MET A 159 -9.27 -11.76 -6.70
N TYR A 160 -8.31 -12.61 -6.29
CA TYR A 160 -8.04 -13.88 -6.99
C TYR A 160 -9.17 -14.88 -6.86
N GLY A 161 -9.78 -15.02 -5.67
CA GLY A 161 -10.91 -15.91 -5.46
C GLY A 161 -12.15 -15.55 -6.27
N GLU A 162 -12.37 -14.25 -6.47
CA GLU A 162 -13.52 -13.70 -7.21
C GLU A 162 -13.22 -13.45 -8.71
N GLY A 163 -11.96 -13.48 -9.14
CA GLY A 163 -11.57 -13.10 -10.49
C GLY A 163 -11.72 -11.60 -10.78
N ARG A 164 -11.58 -10.75 -9.76
CA ARG A 164 -11.74 -9.30 -9.87
C ARG A 164 -10.42 -8.61 -10.21
N GLY A 165 -10.33 -8.06 -11.41
CA GLY A 165 -9.13 -7.37 -11.91
C GLY A 165 -7.93 -8.28 -12.18
N VAL A 166 -8.04 -9.56 -11.86
CA VAL A 166 -7.11 -10.65 -12.14
C VAL A 166 -7.90 -11.89 -12.58
N PRO A 167 -7.31 -12.82 -13.34
CA PRO A 167 -7.95 -14.12 -13.60
C PRO A 167 -8.24 -14.85 -12.28
N GLN A 168 -9.40 -15.51 -12.20
CA GLN A 168 -9.76 -16.29 -11.02
C GLN A 168 -8.76 -17.44 -10.81
N ASP A 169 -8.22 -17.51 -9.60
CA ASP A 169 -7.26 -18.54 -9.19
C ASP A 169 -7.37 -18.81 -7.69
N TYR A 170 -8.02 -19.90 -7.32
CA TYR A 170 -8.19 -20.28 -5.91
C TYR A 170 -6.87 -20.67 -5.24
N ALA A 171 -5.88 -21.19 -6.01
CA ALA A 171 -4.58 -21.53 -5.44
C ALA A 171 -3.79 -20.27 -5.07
N GLU A 172 -3.80 -19.26 -5.93
CA GLU A 172 -3.24 -17.94 -5.61
C GLU A 172 -4.01 -17.28 -4.44
N ALA A 173 -5.35 -17.34 -4.44
CA ALA A 173 -6.16 -16.82 -3.34
C ALA A 173 -5.75 -17.45 -1.99
N ALA A 174 -5.66 -18.78 -1.94
CA ALA A 174 -5.25 -19.49 -0.72
C ALA A 174 -3.82 -19.14 -0.28
N ARG A 175 -2.89 -18.91 -1.22
CA ARG A 175 -1.52 -18.45 -0.89
C ARG A 175 -1.53 -17.06 -0.24
N TRP A 176 -2.32 -16.13 -0.77
CA TRP A 176 -2.43 -14.79 -0.21
C TRP A 176 -3.16 -14.78 1.12
N TYR A 177 -4.25 -15.56 1.26
CA TYR A 177 -4.92 -15.75 2.54
C TYR A 177 -3.97 -16.31 3.60
N ARG A 178 -3.15 -17.32 3.24
CA ARG A 178 -2.18 -17.90 4.19
C ARG A 178 -1.20 -16.86 4.70
N ARG A 179 -0.59 -16.06 3.80
CA ARG A 179 0.35 -15.02 4.20
C ARG A 179 -0.26 -13.96 5.14
N ALA A 180 -1.53 -13.60 4.94
CA ALA A 180 -2.25 -12.69 5.83
C ALA A 180 -2.69 -13.39 7.13
N ALA A 181 -3.15 -14.63 7.06
CA ALA A 181 -3.57 -15.43 8.21
C ALA A 181 -2.41 -15.71 9.16
N GLU A 182 -1.21 -15.96 8.64
CA GLU A 182 0.02 -16.14 9.42
C GLU A 182 0.43 -14.87 10.18
N GLN A 183 0.06 -13.69 9.68
CA GLN A 183 0.20 -12.42 10.41
C GLN A 183 -0.92 -12.18 11.42
N GLY A 184 -1.93 -13.03 11.47
CA GLY A 184 -3.03 -12.96 12.42
C GLY A 184 -4.26 -12.21 11.93
N ASP A 185 -4.37 -11.89 10.64
CA ASP A 185 -5.59 -11.29 10.07
C ASP A 185 -6.77 -12.26 10.19
N PRO A 186 -7.84 -11.90 10.95
CA PRO A 186 -8.94 -12.83 11.21
C PRO A 186 -9.80 -13.12 9.98
N GLN A 187 -9.92 -12.19 9.03
CA GLN A 187 -10.68 -12.41 7.81
C GLN A 187 -9.95 -13.39 6.89
N ALA A 188 -8.62 -13.26 6.80
CA ALA A 188 -7.80 -14.19 6.05
C ALA A 188 -7.78 -15.59 6.70
N GLN A 189 -7.77 -15.68 8.04
CA GLN A 189 -7.88 -16.94 8.77
C GLN A 189 -9.21 -17.64 8.48
N ASP A 190 -10.34 -16.92 8.48
CA ASP A 190 -11.65 -17.50 8.13
C ASP A 190 -11.69 -17.97 6.69
N ASN A 191 -11.22 -17.16 5.72
CA ASN A 191 -11.21 -17.54 4.31
C ASN A 191 -10.25 -18.70 4.02
N LEU A 192 -9.11 -18.78 4.70
CA LEU A 192 -8.21 -19.93 4.59
C LEU A 192 -8.86 -21.20 5.18
N GLY A 193 -9.60 -21.06 6.27
CA GLY A 193 -10.42 -22.11 6.83
C GLY A 193 -11.46 -22.62 5.83
N LEU A 194 -12.16 -21.72 5.13
CA LEU A 194 -13.09 -22.07 4.05
C LEU A 194 -12.40 -22.79 2.89
N ALA A 195 -11.23 -22.29 2.46
CA ALA A 195 -10.44 -22.93 1.41
C ALA A 195 -10.08 -24.38 1.77
N TYR A 196 -9.65 -24.65 3.00
CA TYR A 196 -9.37 -26.00 3.46
C TYR A 196 -10.63 -26.86 3.65
N ALA A 197 -11.73 -26.27 4.10
CA ALA A 197 -12.99 -27.01 4.25
C ALA A 197 -13.57 -27.48 2.91
N ARG A 198 -13.36 -26.69 1.85
CA ARG A 198 -13.91 -26.98 0.52
C ARG A 198 -12.91 -27.59 -0.45
N GLY A 199 -11.62 -27.58 -0.15
CA GLY A 199 -10.56 -27.95 -1.08
C GLY A 199 -10.37 -26.94 -2.21
N GLU A 200 -10.70 -25.66 -2.00
CA GLU A 200 -10.57 -24.58 -2.97
C GLU A 200 -9.11 -24.07 -2.99
N GLY A 201 -8.36 -24.41 -4.03
CA GLY A 201 -6.96 -24.01 -4.18
C GLY A 201 -5.96 -24.70 -3.23
N VAL A 202 -6.44 -25.53 -2.34
CA VAL A 202 -5.66 -26.37 -1.41
C VAL A 202 -6.31 -27.73 -1.29
N THR A 203 -5.55 -28.77 -0.88
CA THR A 203 -6.14 -30.07 -0.54
C THR A 203 -7.08 -29.92 0.65
N GLN A 204 -8.30 -30.45 0.54
CA GLN A 204 -9.28 -30.44 1.61
C GLN A 204 -8.70 -31.04 2.89
N ASN A 205 -8.87 -30.36 4.02
CA ASN A 205 -8.31 -30.79 5.30
C ASN A 205 -9.13 -30.20 6.47
N ALA A 206 -9.92 -31.02 7.14
CA ALA A 206 -10.79 -30.63 8.24
C ALA A 206 -9.99 -30.14 9.49
N VAL A 207 -8.82 -30.70 9.75
CA VAL A 207 -7.96 -30.29 10.88
C VAL A 207 -7.46 -28.86 10.68
N GLU A 208 -6.95 -28.56 9.49
CA GLU A 208 -6.53 -27.20 9.11
C GLU A 208 -7.73 -26.24 9.13
N ALA A 209 -8.86 -26.61 8.50
CA ALA A 209 -10.05 -25.79 8.48
C ALA A 209 -10.51 -25.40 9.88
N HIS A 210 -10.66 -26.38 10.77
CA HIS A 210 -11.07 -26.15 12.15
C HIS A 210 -10.06 -25.26 12.90
N MET A 211 -8.76 -25.50 12.74
CA MET A 211 -7.72 -24.68 13.37
C MET A 211 -7.85 -23.22 12.96
N TRP A 212 -7.95 -22.93 11.65
CA TRP A 212 -8.02 -21.56 11.15
C TRP A 212 -9.31 -20.86 11.55
N PHE A 213 -10.47 -21.53 11.52
CA PHE A 213 -11.72 -20.97 12.04
C PHE A 213 -11.65 -20.66 13.54
N ASN A 214 -11.01 -21.51 14.33
CA ASN A 214 -10.84 -21.27 15.76
C ASN A 214 -9.98 -20.04 16.03
N LEU A 215 -8.90 -19.86 15.27
CA LEU A 215 -8.04 -18.69 15.34
C LEU A 215 -8.79 -17.41 14.90
N ALA A 216 -9.56 -17.47 13.81
CA ALA A 216 -10.39 -16.37 13.35
C ALA A 216 -11.41 -15.93 14.39
N ALA A 217 -12.18 -16.89 14.94
CA ALA A 217 -13.18 -16.65 15.97
C ALA A 217 -12.61 -15.96 17.22
N ALA A 218 -11.39 -16.34 17.61
CA ALA A 218 -10.69 -15.74 18.76
C ALA A 218 -10.16 -14.33 18.48
N ARG A 219 -9.90 -13.97 17.20
CA ARG A 219 -9.25 -12.72 16.81
C ARG A 219 -10.19 -11.65 16.28
N PHE A 220 -11.37 -12.01 15.77
CA PHE A 220 -12.34 -11.01 15.41
C PHE A 220 -12.65 -10.10 16.60
N PRO A 221 -12.65 -8.76 16.44
CA PRO A 221 -13.00 -7.82 17.49
C PRO A 221 -14.36 -8.15 18.10
N ALA A 222 -14.54 -7.89 19.38
CA ALA A 222 -15.82 -8.12 20.06
C ALA A 222 -16.99 -7.34 19.43
N SER A 223 -16.69 -6.21 18.79
CA SER A 223 -17.65 -5.39 18.03
C SER A 223 -18.05 -6.04 16.70
N ASP A 224 -17.23 -6.91 16.12
CA ASP A 224 -17.53 -7.64 14.88
C ASP A 224 -18.21 -8.98 15.17
N THR A 225 -19.39 -8.90 15.80
CA THR A 225 -20.17 -10.07 16.19
C THR A 225 -20.57 -10.94 15.01
N ARG A 226 -20.83 -10.32 13.85
CA ARG A 226 -21.27 -11.05 12.64
C ARG A 226 -20.18 -12.02 12.15
N ASN A 227 -18.98 -11.53 11.90
CA ASN A 227 -17.88 -12.36 11.38
C ASN A 227 -17.40 -13.36 12.42
N ARG A 228 -17.34 -12.94 13.70
CA ARG A 228 -17.02 -13.84 14.79
C ARG A 228 -18.00 -15.00 14.89
N THR A 229 -19.32 -14.74 14.81
CA THR A 229 -20.35 -15.78 14.85
C THR A 229 -20.26 -16.70 13.63
N ALA A 230 -19.96 -16.15 12.44
CA ALA A 230 -19.76 -16.94 11.23
C ALA A 230 -18.58 -17.90 11.38
N ALA A 231 -17.44 -17.42 11.87
CA ALA A 231 -16.25 -18.24 12.09
C ALA A 231 -16.50 -19.36 13.14
N VAL A 232 -17.22 -19.05 14.21
CA VAL A 232 -17.66 -20.06 15.20
C VAL A 232 -18.55 -21.13 14.55
N LYS A 233 -19.53 -20.70 13.78
CA LYS A 233 -20.44 -21.63 13.07
C LYS A 233 -19.66 -22.51 12.07
N ASN A 234 -18.75 -21.92 11.28
CA ASN A 234 -17.91 -22.67 10.33
C ASN A 234 -17.06 -23.72 11.07
N ARG A 235 -16.42 -23.33 12.17
CA ARG A 235 -15.66 -24.22 13.03
C ARG A 235 -16.49 -25.39 13.53
N ASP A 236 -17.67 -25.11 14.10
CA ASP A 236 -18.53 -26.11 14.71
C ASP A 236 -19.11 -27.06 13.64
N THR A 237 -19.39 -26.56 12.44
CA THR A 237 -19.81 -27.38 11.29
C THR A 237 -18.72 -28.40 10.93
N VAL A 238 -17.48 -27.96 10.76
CA VAL A 238 -16.36 -28.87 10.45
C VAL A 238 -16.10 -29.84 11.59
N ALA A 239 -16.20 -29.39 12.86
CA ALA A 239 -16.02 -30.24 14.02
C ALA A 239 -17.01 -31.42 14.06
N GLY A 240 -18.25 -31.24 13.57
CA GLY A 240 -19.24 -32.28 13.47
C GLY A 240 -18.89 -33.43 12.52
N GLU A 241 -17.95 -33.20 11.61
CA GLU A 241 -17.48 -34.19 10.63
C GLU A 241 -16.12 -34.83 11.03
N MET A 242 -15.52 -34.40 12.14
CA MET A 242 -14.18 -34.82 12.60
C MET A 242 -14.24 -35.94 13.65
N SER A 243 -13.22 -36.80 13.63
CA SER A 243 -13.00 -37.72 14.78
C SER A 243 -12.50 -36.94 16.00
N SER A 244 -12.59 -37.59 17.18
CA SER A 244 -12.07 -37.03 18.45
C SER A 244 -10.57 -36.71 18.37
N GLU A 245 -9.80 -37.56 17.68
CA GLU A 245 -8.35 -37.38 17.48
C GLU A 245 -8.05 -36.17 16.57
N GLN A 246 -8.80 -36.05 15.47
CA GLN A 246 -8.67 -34.92 14.56
C GLN A 246 -9.02 -33.60 15.26
N LEU A 247 -10.09 -33.58 16.04
CA LEU A 247 -10.51 -32.40 16.81
C LEU A 247 -9.45 -32.02 17.85
N ALA A 248 -8.91 -33.00 18.60
CA ALA A 248 -7.84 -32.74 19.55
C ALA A 248 -6.58 -32.17 18.90
N GLU A 249 -6.19 -32.71 17.74
CA GLU A 249 -5.04 -32.21 16.97
C GLU A 249 -5.29 -30.77 16.47
N ALA A 250 -6.46 -30.46 15.92
CA ALA A 250 -6.79 -29.10 15.46
C ALA A 250 -6.76 -28.10 16.61
N GLN A 251 -7.31 -28.45 17.76
CA GLN A 251 -7.29 -27.61 18.97
C GLN A 251 -5.87 -27.42 19.51
N LYS A 252 -5.04 -28.46 19.48
CA LYS A 252 -3.63 -28.37 19.87
C LYS A 252 -2.89 -27.39 18.96
N ARG A 253 -2.98 -27.54 17.64
CA ARG A 253 -2.36 -26.63 16.66
C ARG A 253 -2.81 -25.19 16.85
N ALA A 254 -4.09 -24.95 17.11
CA ALA A 254 -4.61 -23.61 17.38
C ALA A 254 -4.03 -22.99 18.65
N ARG A 255 -3.80 -23.76 19.71
CA ARG A 255 -3.15 -23.27 20.95
C ARG A 255 -1.67 -22.97 20.77
N GLU A 256 -0.97 -23.76 19.97
CA GLU A 256 0.47 -23.63 19.74
C GLU A 256 0.79 -22.55 18.69
N TRP A 257 -0.20 -22.14 17.90
CA TRP A 257 -0.01 -21.18 16.83
C TRP A 257 0.37 -19.79 17.35
N LYS A 258 1.33 -19.17 16.68
CA LYS A 258 1.77 -17.78 16.94
C LYS A 258 1.83 -17.01 15.62
N PRO A 259 1.48 -15.70 15.63
CA PRO A 259 1.64 -14.86 14.45
C PRO A 259 3.11 -14.83 14.03
N GLN A 260 3.32 -14.82 12.71
CA GLN A 260 4.64 -14.57 12.11
C GLN A 260 4.78 -13.06 11.85
N SER A 261 5.91 -12.50 12.24
CA SER A 261 6.24 -11.08 12.04
C SER A 261 6.70 -10.82 10.62
#